data_e6e60ade3c61dbd8557308a89437ee10
#
_entry.id   e6e60ade3c61dbd8557308a89437ee10
#
_cell.length_a   1.000
_cell.length_b   1.000
_cell.length_c   1.000
_cell.angle_alpha   90.00
_cell.angle_beta   90.00
_cell.angle_gamma   90.00
#
_symmetry.space_group_name_H-M   'P 1'
#
loop_
_entity.id
_entity.type
_entity.pdbx_description
1 polymer ?
#
loop_
_entity_poly.entity_id
_entity_poly.type
_entity_poly.pdbx_seq_one_letter_code
_entity_poly.pdbx_strand_id
1 'polypeptide(L)'
;ATMTTLSVLAEGKTVYTREQIFGGKQLTEEIQRRYGLSLEEAGLAKKQGGLPDDYDSEVLTPFREAVVQQVARALQFFFGASQYNAVDYVVLAGGTASIQGLTEMVEEKTGTPTLVANPFADMAVGSRVNASSLSNDAPSLMIACGLAMRSFD
;
A
#
# COMPACT_ATOMS: atom_id res chain seq x y z
N ALA A 1 2.44 9.17 0.77
CA ALA A 1 1.00 9.18 1.14
C ALA A 1 0.87 9.43 2.64
N THR A 2 -0.15 10.18 3.02
CA THR A 2 -0.46 10.56 4.42
C THR A 2 -1.69 9.81 4.93
N MET A 3 -2.42 9.16 4.04
CA MET A 3 -3.70 8.54 4.32
C MET A 3 -3.79 7.17 3.66
N THR A 4 -4.45 6.25 4.33
CA THR A 4 -4.84 4.94 3.80
C THR A 4 -6.36 4.92 3.66
N THR A 5 -6.84 4.50 2.51
CA THR A 5 -8.25 4.29 2.23
C THR A 5 -8.49 2.80 2.04
N LEU A 6 -9.38 2.21 2.84
CA LEU A 6 -9.95 0.90 2.60
C LEU A 6 -11.22 1.07 1.76
N SER A 7 -11.28 0.40 0.63
CA SER A 7 -12.51 0.30 -0.17
C SER A 7 -12.86 -1.18 -0.36
N VAL A 8 -14.08 -1.56 -0.04
CA VAL A 8 -14.58 -2.92 -0.30
C VAL A 8 -15.49 -2.87 -1.52
N LEU A 9 -15.23 -3.77 -2.45
CA LEU A 9 -16.01 -3.92 -3.67
C LEU A 9 -16.78 -5.25 -3.63
N ALA A 10 -18.05 -5.19 -4.00
CA ALA A 10 -18.87 -6.36 -4.26
C ALA A 10 -19.53 -6.20 -5.63
N GLU A 11 -19.41 -7.21 -6.50
CA GLU A 11 -19.96 -7.16 -7.87
C GLU A 11 -19.54 -5.92 -8.67
N GLY A 12 -18.28 -5.50 -8.51
CA GLY A 12 -17.71 -4.34 -9.19
C GLY A 12 -18.15 -2.97 -8.64
N LYS A 13 -18.89 -2.94 -7.53
CA LYS A 13 -19.37 -1.70 -6.90
C LYS A 13 -18.74 -1.53 -5.53
N THR A 14 -18.39 -0.30 -5.18
CA THR A 14 -17.92 0.02 -3.83
C THR A 14 -19.09 -0.04 -2.85
N VAL A 15 -19.01 -0.95 -1.88
CA VAL A 15 -20.02 -1.16 -0.84
C VAL A 15 -19.61 -0.59 0.51
N TYR A 16 -18.34 -0.31 0.71
CA TYR A 16 -17.80 0.28 1.93
C TYR A 16 -16.53 1.06 1.65
N THR A 17 -16.36 2.19 2.32
CA THR A 17 -15.12 2.97 2.27
C THR A 17 -14.79 3.51 3.66
N ARG A 18 -13.54 3.43 4.05
CA ARG A 18 -13.01 3.98 5.29
C ARG A 18 -11.64 4.60 5.07
N GLU A 19 -11.46 5.79 5.59
CA GLU A 19 -10.20 6.51 5.53
C GLU A 19 -9.53 6.58 6.91
N GLN A 20 -8.20 6.52 6.92
CA GLN A 20 -7.38 6.62 8.13
C GLN A 20 -6.15 7.48 7.84
N ILE A 21 -5.80 8.34 8.77
CA ILE A 21 -4.56 9.15 8.70
C ILE A 21 -3.39 8.24 9.09
N PHE A 22 -2.98 7.40 8.16
CA PHE A 22 -1.84 6.49 8.28
C PHE A 22 -1.26 6.22 6.89
N GLY A 23 0.07 6.23 6.74
CA GLY A 23 0.71 5.93 5.44
C GLY A 23 2.21 6.13 5.47
N GLY A 24 2.82 6.06 4.30
CA GLY A 24 4.28 6.12 4.15
C GLY A 24 4.95 7.40 4.67
N LYS A 25 4.18 8.44 5.03
CA LYS A 25 4.71 9.63 5.68
C LYS A 25 5.18 9.32 7.09
N GLN A 26 4.44 8.53 7.87
CA GLN A 26 4.85 8.12 9.21
C GLN A 26 6.18 7.36 9.19
N LEU A 27 6.38 6.49 8.21
CA LEU A 27 7.67 5.82 8.04
C LEU A 27 8.81 6.82 7.78
N THR A 28 8.57 7.83 6.94
CA THR A 28 9.58 8.87 6.67
C THR A 28 9.88 9.70 7.91
N GLU A 29 8.87 10.07 8.67
CA GLU A 29 9.02 10.84 9.93
C GLU A 29 9.76 10.02 11.00
N GLU A 30 9.53 8.71 11.07
CA GLU A 30 10.26 7.82 11.96
C GLU A 30 11.74 7.71 11.60
N ILE A 31 12.06 7.59 10.29
CA ILE A 31 13.44 7.63 9.78
C ILE A 31 14.13 8.95 10.16
N GLN A 32 13.44 10.08 9.95
CA GLN A 32 13.96 11.40 10.34
C GLN A 32 14.28 11.46 11.83
N ARG A 33 13.33 11.05 12.66
CA ARG A 33 13.45 11.12 14.12
C ARG A 33 14.60 10.25 14.63
N ARG A 34 14.75 9.04 14.09
CA ARG A 34 15.73 8.08 14.56
C ARG A 34 17.14 8.40 14.11
N TYR A 35 17.30 8.82 12.86
CA TYR A 35 18.62 9.00 12.24
C TYR A 35 19.02 10.47 12.06
N GLY A 36 18.20 11.42 12.54
CA GLY A 36 18.52 12.84 12.46
C GLY A 36 18.56 13.41 11.03
N LEU A 37 17.88 12.77 10.08
CA LEU A 37 17.84 13.17 8.68
C LEU A 37 16.81 14.25 8.41
N SER A 38 17.03 15.05 7.35
CA SER A 38 16.00 15.93 6.80
C SER A 38 14.88 15.10 6.15
N LEU A 39 13.74 15.74 5.85
CA LEU A 39 12.61 15.09 5.20
C LEU A 39 13.01 14.52 3.81
N GLU A 40 13.83 15.26 3.07
CA GLU A 40 14.28 14.87 1.75
C GLU A 40 15.25 13.68 1.82
N GLU A 41 16.24 13.74 2.72
CA GLU A 41 17.19 12.65 2.94
C GLU A 41 16.50 11.37 3.40
N ALA A 42 15.59 11.46 4.37
CA ALA A 42 14.79 10.31 4.83
C ALA A 42 13.90 9.74 3.71
N GLY A 43 13.34 10.59 2.88
CA GLY A 43 12.54 10.20 1.72
C GLY A 43 13.36 9.47 0.64
N LEU A 44 14.59 9.91 0.39
CA LEU A 44 15.53 9.27 -0.52
C LEU A 44 16.05 7.95 0.05
N ALA A 45 16.52 7.94 1.29
CA ALA A 45 17.04 6.75 1.95
C ALA A 45 15.98 5.62 2.03
N LYS A 46 14.73 5.97 2.29
CA LYS A 46 13.61 5.02 2.25
C LYS A 46 13.43 4.33 0.89
N LYS A 47 13.74 5.01 -0.22
CA LYS A 47 13.57 4.48 -1.59
C LYS A 47 14.82 3.78 -2.10
N GLN A 48 15.99 4.30 -1.78
CA GLN A 48 17.28 3.89 -2.36
C GLN A 48 18.09 3.00 -1.43
N GLY A 49 17.70 2.91 -0.16
CA GLY A 49 18.49 2.24 0.87
C GLY A 49 19.58 3.15 1.44
N GLY A 50 20.57 2.54 2.11
CA GLY A 50 21.68 3.26 2.74
C GLY A 50 21.37 3.69 4.18
N LEU A 51 20.30 3.20 4.77
CA LEU A 51 20.02 3.33 6.21
C LEU A 51 20.86 2.31 7.01
N PRO A 52 21.13 2.59 8.30
CA PRO A 52 21.88 1.68 9.17
C PRO A 52 21.25 0.28 9.27
N ASP A 53 22.05 -0.71 9.69
CA ASP A 53 21.65 -2.12 9.77
C ASP A 53 20.44 -2.36 10.70
N ASP A 54 20.25 -1.49 11.70
CA ASP A 54 19.11 -1.55 12.62
C ASP A 54 17.79 -1.04 12.02
N TYR A 55 17.81 -0.50 10.80
CA TYR A 55 16.62 0.07 10.16
C TYR A 55 15.47 -0.95 10.02
N ASP A 56 15.78 -2.16 9.58
CA ASP A 56 14.71 -3.15 9.36
C ASP A 56 14.05 -3.55 10.70
N SER A 57 14.85 -3.85 11.72
CA SER A 57 14.33 -4.31 13.02
C SER A 57 13.64 -3.20 13.81
N GLU A 58 14.17 -1.98 13.77
CA GLU A 58 13.79 -0.92 14.68
C GLU A 58 12.79 0.11 14.08
N VAL A 59 12.67 0.14 12.76
CA VAL A 59 11.82 1.10 12.05
C VAL A 59 10.85 0.40 11.08
N LEU A 60 11.38 -0.41 10.17
CA LEU A 60 10.56 -0.98 9.10
C LEU A 60 9.63 -2.09 9.61
N THR A 61 10.10 -2.97 10.46
CA THR A 61 9.29 -4.05 11.06
C THR A 61 8.14 -3.50 11.90
N PRO A 62 8.36 -2.57 12.87
CA PRO A 62 7.26 -1.93 13.59
C PRO A 62 6.27 -1.21 12.67
N PHE A 63 6.75 -0.58 11.60
CA PHE A 63 5.87 0.05 10.62
C PHE A 63 5.03 -0.97 9.85
N ARG A 64 5.62 -2.09 9.39
CA ARG A 64 4.88 -3.20 8.75
C ARG A 64 3.77 -3.73 9.68
N GLU A 65 4.10 -4.00 10.94
CA GLU A 65 3.14 -4.44 11.94
C GLU A 65 2.00 -3.44 12.13
N ALA A 66 2.31 -2.14 12.17
CA ALA A 66 1.29 -1.09 12.27
C ALA A 66 0.37 -1.08 11.05
N VAL A 67 0.89 -1.22 9.80
CA VAL A 67 0.09 -1.36 8.58
C VAL A 67 -0.85 -2.56 8.69
N VAL A 68 -0.33 -3.72 9.07
CA VAL A 68 -1.10 -4.98 9.23
C VAL A 68 -2.24 -4.80 10.23
N GLN A 69 -1.98 -4.16 11.37
CA GLN A 69 -3.00 -3.88 12.37
C GLN A 69 -4.08 -2.93 11.85
N GLN A 70 -3.69 -1.92 11.04
CA GLN A 70 -4.66 -1.01 10.43
C GLN A 70 -5.58 -1.74 9.43
N VAL A 71 -5.03 -2.62 8.59
CA VAL A 71 -5.82 -3.43 7.65
C VAL A 71 -6.77 -4.36 8.41
N ALA A 72 -6.26 -5.13 9.37
CA ALA A 72 -7.09 -6.06 10.16
C ALA A 72 -8.23 -5.33 10.89
N ARG A 73 -7.93 -4.20 11.53
CA ARG A 73 -8.94 -3.38 12.22
C ARG A 73 -9.98 -2.83 11.25
N ALA A 74 -9.57 -2.38 10.07
CA ALA A 74 -10.48 -1.85 9.07
C ALA A 74 -11.43 -2.93 8.53
N LEU A 75 -10.95 -4.17 8.31
CA LEU A 75 -11.78 -5.31 7.95
C LEU A 75 -12.75 -5.69 9.07
N GLN A 76 -12.31 -5.70 10.35
CA GLN A 76 -13.20 -5.93 11.48
C GLN A 76 -14.35 -4.92 11.54
N PHE A 77 -14.06 -3.63 11.30
CA PHE A 77 -15.11 -2.62 11.23
C PHE A 77 -16.08 -2.85 10.07
N PHE A 78 -15.55 -3.25 8.91
CA PHE A 78 -16.39 -3.60 7.77
C PHE A 78 -17.33 -4.77 8.09
N PHE A 79 -16.80 -5.87 8.62
CA PHE A 79 -17.62 -7.03 9.00
C PHE A 79 -18.64 -6.72 10.09
N GLY A 80 -18.29 -5.86 11.07
CA GLY A 80 -19.22 -5.43 12.10
C GLY A 80 -20.31 -4.48 11.62
N ALA A 81 -20.09 -3.78 10.52
CA ALA A 81 -21.02 -2.78 9.95
C ALA A 81 -21.83 -3.29 8.74
N SER A 82 -21.59 -4.53 8.29
CA SER A 82 -22.19 -5.09 7.09
C SER A 82 -22.69 -6.52 7.33
N GLN A 83 -23.37 -7.08 6.34
CA GLN A 83 -23.80 -8.48 6.36
C GLN A 83 -22.71 -9.46 5.86
N TYR A 84 -21.56 -8.93 5.43
CA TYR A 84 -20.43 -9.74 4.95
C TYR A 84 -19.62 -10.24 6.14
N ASN A 85 -19.12 -11.46 6.03
CA ASN A 85 -18.27 -12.10 7.05
C ASN A 85 -16.89 -12.50 6.52
N ALA A 86 -16.67 -12.34 5.22
CA ALA A 86 -15.39 -12.62 4.56
C ALA A 86 -15.20 -11.68 3.36
N VAL A 87 -13.97 -11.58 2.90
CA VAL A 87 -13.56 -11.02 1.61
C VAL A 87 -12.68 -12.04 0.91
N ASP A 88 -12.76 -12.11 -0.41
CA ASP A 88 -12.01 -13.10 -1.20
C ASP A 88 -10.53 -12.76 -1.31
N TYR A 89 -10.22 -11.47 -1.43
CA TYR A 89 -8.86 -10.96 -1.58
C TYR A 89 -8.68 -9.61 -0.87
N VAL A 90 -7.46 -9.36 -0.41
CA VAL A 90 -6.98 -8.03 -0.05
C VAL A 90 -6.01 -7.56 -1.12
N VAL A 91 -6.27 -6.39 -1.71
CA VAL A 91 -5.39 -5.80 -2.73
C VAL A 91 -4.73 -4.56 -2.15
N LEU A 92 -3.41 -4.61 -1.97
CA LEU A 92 -2.62 -3.50 -1.48
C LEU A 92 -2.18 -2.61 -2.65
N ALA A 93 -2.45 -1.31 -2.56
CA ALA A 93 -2.07 -0.31 -3.55
C ALA A 93 -1.31 0.86 -2.92
N GLY A 94 -0.57 1.59 -3.74
CA GLY A 94 0.27 2.71 -3.31
C GLY A 94 1.72 2.29 -3.03
N GLY A 95 2.61 3.28 -2.85
CA GLY A 95 4.04 3.03 -2.67
C GLY A 95 4.41 2.22 -1.42
N THR A 96 3.55 2.19 -0.41
CA THR A 96 3.75 1.36 0.80
C THR A 96 3.50 -0.12 0.51
N ALA A 97 2.66 -0.44 -0.48
CA ALA A 97 2.38 -1.83 -0.88
C ALA A 97 3.61 -2.59 -1.40
N SER A 98 4.62 -1.87 -1.88
CA SER A 98 5.88 -2.45 -2.38
C SER A 98 6.88 -2.80 -1.28
N ILE A 99 6.53 -2.60 0.00
CA ILE A 99 7.41 -2.99 1.12
C ILE A 99 7.44 -4.53 1.18
N GLN A 100 8.66 -5.07 1.10
CA GLN A 100 8.89 -6.51 1.13
C GLN A 100 8.35 -7.15 2.40
N GLY A 101 7.68 -8.29 2.28
CA GLY A 101 7.10 -9.05 3.39
C GLY A 101 5.76 -8.51 3.90
N LEU A 102 5.26 -7.37 3.38
CA LEU A 102 4.01 -6.79 3.87
C LEU A 102 2.79 -7.60 3.45
N THR A 103 2.76 -8.12 2.23
CA THR A 103 1.68 -8.97 1.72
C THR A 103 1.50 -10.21 2.55
N GLU A 104 2.59 -10.90 2.83
CA GLU A 104 2.63 -12.13 3.62
C GLU A 104 2.13 -11.89 5.05
N MET A 105 2.56 -10.79 5.66
CA MET A 105 2.13 -10.40 7.01
C MET A 105 0.64 -10.05 7.07
N VAL A 106 0.10 -9.38 6.04
CA VAL A 106 -1.34 -9.07 5.95
C VAL A 106 -2.14 -10.34 5.76
N GLU A 107 -1.71 -11.23 4.86
CA GLU A 107 -2.35 -12.52 4.61
C GLU A 107 -2.38 -13.40 5.87
N GLU A 108 -1.25 -13.53 6.56
CA GLU A 108 -1.16 -14.27 7.82
C GLU A 108 -2.12 -13.70 8.89
N LYS A 109 -2.16 -12.37 9.01
CA LYS A 109 -2.98 -11.71 10.03
C LYS A 109 -4.47 -11.77 9.76
N THR A 110 -4.88 -11.68 8.50
CA THR A 110 -6.29 -11.60 8.10
C THR A 110 -6.87 -12.95 7.69
N GLY A 111 -6.03 -13.92 7.37
CA GLY A 111 -6.43 -15.21 6.79
C GLY A 111 -6.97 -15.08 5.36
N THR A 112 -6.72 -13.95 4.69
CA THR A 112 -7.24 -13.64 3.37
C THR A 112 -6.09 -13.47 2.37
N PRO A 113 -6.13 -14.14 1.20
CA PRO A 113 -5.12 -13.98 0.16
C PRO A 113 -4.87 -12.51 -0.17
N THR A 114 -3.61 -12.10 -0.15
CA THR A 114 -3.23 -10.69 -0.27
C THR A 114 -2.32 -10.49 -1.48
N LEU A 115 -2.63 -9.48 -2.29
CA LEU A 115 -1.94 -9.16 -3.54
C LEU A 115 -1.46 -7.71 -3.54
N VAL A 116 -0.37 -7.44 -4.26
CA VAL A 116 0.02 -6.08 -4.62
C VAL A 116 -0.64 -5.69 -5.95
N ALA A 117 -1.26 -4.52 -5.98
CA ALA A 117 -1.94 -4.02 -7.16
C ALA A 117 -0.97 -3.77 -8.33
N ASN A 118 -1.32 -4.28 -9.50
CA ASN A 118 -0.66 -3.92 -10.75
C ASN A 118 -1.72 -3.59 -11.82
N PRO A 119 -2.02 -2.30 -12.05
CA PRO A 119 -3.04 -1.91 -13.02
C PRO A 119 -2.64 -2.16 -14.48
N PHE A 120 -1.38 -2.53 -14.74
CA PHE A 120 -0.83 -2.73 -16.09
C PHE A 120 -0.63 -4.21 -16.45
N ALA A 121 -1.05 -5.16 -15.60
CA ALA A 121 -0.78 -6.58 -15.79
C ALA A 121 -1.23 -7.11 -17.17
N ASP A 122 -2.38 -6.64 -17.65
CA ASP A 122 -2.98 -7.07 -18.92
C ASP A 122 -2.89 -5.99 -20.02
N MET A 123 -2.04 -4.96 -19.83
CA MET A 123 -1.90 -3.87 -20.79
C MET A 123 -0.65 -4.02 -21.65
N ALA A 124 -0.78 -3.72 -22.93
CA ALA A 124 0.38 -3.60 -23.81
C ALA A 124 1.17 -2.33 -23.49
N VAL A 125 2.45 -2.49 -23.21
CA VAL A 125 3.36 -1.38 -22.90
C VAL A 125 3.97 -0.81 -24.19
N GLY A 126 3.80 0.49 -24.42
CA GLY A 126 4.37 1.16 -25.58
C GLY A 126 5.90 1.19 -25.55
N SER A 127 6.54 1.17 -26.71
CA SER A 127 8.01 1.09 -26.87
C SER A 127 8.82 2.23 -26.22
N ARG A 128 8.16 3.34 -25.91
CA ARG A 128 8.79 4.50 -25.22
C ARG A 128 8.76 4.41 -23.69
N VAL A 129 8.11 3.41 -23.12
CA VAL A 129 7.98 3.22 -21.68
C VAL A 129 9.00 2.20 -21.22
N ASN A 130 9.74 2.53 -20.16
CA ASN A 130 10.62 1.57 -19.52
C ASN A 130 9.78 0.58 -18.69
N ALA A 131 9.68 -0.66 -19.14
CA ALA A 131 8.85 -1.69 -18.52
C ALA A 131 9.29 -2.02 -17.08
N SER A 132 10.59 -2.00 -16.78
CA SER A 132 11.11 -2.26 -15.44
C SER A 132 10.72 -1.15 -14.46
N SER A 133 10.88 0.12 -14.85
CA SER A 133 10.44 1.26 -14.03
C SER A 133 8.92 1.24 -13.81
N LEU A 134 8.15 0.95 -14.87
CA LEU A 134 6.70 0.84 -14.78
C LEU A 134 6.27 -0.25 -13.80
N SER A 135 6.90 -1.42 -13.84
CA SER A 135 6.60 -2.54 -12.93
C SER A 135 6.85 -2.17 -11.46
N ASN A 136 7.96 -1.47 -11.18
CA ASN A 136 8.28 -1.03 -9.83
C ASN A 136 7.32 0.03 -9.30
N ASP A 137 6.84 0.92 -10.17
CA ASP A 137 5.93 2.02 -9.81
C ASP A 137 4.45 1.63 -9.88
N ALA A 138 4.11 0.48 -10.48
CA ALA A 138 2.75 0.04 -10.75
C ALA A 138 1.79 0.15 -9.56
N PRO A 139 2.16 -0.28 -8.33
CA PRO A 139 1.27 -0.17 -7.18
C PRO A 139 0.90 1.28 -6.84
N SER A 140 1.78 2.23 -7.13
CA SER A 140 1.58 3.66 -6.87
C SER A 140 0.72 4.35 -7.94
N LEU A 141 0.54 3.71 -9.09
CA LEU A 141 -0.12 4.30 -10.27
C LEU A 141 -1.59 3.88 -10.42
N MET A 142 -2.16 3.14 -9.47
CA MET A 142 -3.54 2.66 -9.51
C MET A 142 -4.54 3.79 -9.79
N ILE A 143 -4.46 4.89 -9.04
CA ILE A 143 -5.38 6.03 -9.20
C ILE A 143 -5.18 6.71 -10.54
N ALA A 144 -3.93 6.95 -10.94
CA ALA A 144 -3.61 7.59 -12.21
C ALA A 144 -4.09 6.76 -13.41
N CYS A 145 -3.89 5.43 -13.36
CA CYS A 145 -4.37 4.51 -14.36
C CYS A 145 -5.91 4.51 -14.44
N GLY A 146 -6.58 4.39 -13.29
CA GLY A 146 -8.05 4.41 -13.24
C GLY A 146 -8.63 5.73 -13.77
N LEU A 147 -8.00 6.87 -13.49
CA LEU A 147 -8.41 8.17 -14.04
C LEU A 147 -8.20 8.24 -15.55
N ALA A 148 -7.09 7.71 -16.05
CA ALA A 148 -6.81 7.69 -17.49
C ALA A 148 -7.77 6.78 -18.28
N MET A 149 -8.35 5.78 -17.63
CA MET A 149 -9.33 4.87 -18.23
C MET A 149 -10.77 5.41 -18.22
N ARG A 150 -11.03 6.52 -17.55
CA ARG A 150 -12.37 7.13 -17.57
C ARG A 150 -12.64 7.73 -18.94
N SER A 151 -13.76 7.34 -19.57
CA SER A 151 -14.31 8.12 -20.68
C SER A 151 -15.02 9.35 -20.10
N PHE A 152 -14.71 10.50 -20.65
CA PHE A 152 -15.45 11.74 -20.39
C PHE A 152 -16.40 11.90 -21.58
N ASP A 153 -17.58 11.33 -21.49
CA ASP A 153 -18.68 11.55 -22.43
C ASP A 153 -19.44 12.82 -22.05
#